data_dd806b61d38af9d96a4ce99d74de08ee
#
_entry.id   dd806b61d38af9d96a4ce99d74de08ee
#
_cell.length_a   1.000
_cell.length_b   1.000
_cell.length_c   1.000
_cell.angle_alpha   90.00
_cell.angle_beta   90.00
_cell.angle_gamma   90.00
#
_symmetry.space_group_name_H-M   'P 1'
#
loop_
_entity.id
_entity.type
_entity.pdbx_description
1 polymer ?
#
loop_
_entity_poly.entity_id
_entity_poly.type
_entity_poly.pdbx_seq_one_letter_code
_entity_poly.pdbx_strand_id
1 'polypeptide(L)'
;MSSILNVIEKLKLNVLNVEDVPESFSSDVYKLTLANGEKVYVKIPFNKDKLYREFQMIETLKDVIPVPKVLDFWDGDEITTGALLLSAIQGIPCTEDIDEKLSFQIGVFHAMLHEVKTPGYGYHVTDGFKILDQNNWRLHIKGNFEKWKEPCKEILDPELYERCILHFDGVFSALPEPDGSCIVHMDFRPGNILVNDNKVTGIIDFESARGGSSEIDFTKINRYIWGVNPRTKLPYIDGYRTIRPMVNLETVLPFYDFYDAFSAVVWCKNRGVEKNQSFLQENISTLQKSVGNEQTRY
;
A
#
# COMPACT_ATOMS: atom_id res chain seq x y z
N MET A 1 20.16 16.38 -17.09
CA MET A 1 19.00 15.94 -17.92
C MET A 1 17.94 15.47 -16.95
N SER A 2 16.67 15.80 -17.12
CA SER A 2 15.66 15.27 -16.20
C SER A 2 15.56 13.76 -16.37
N SER A 3 15.21 13.01 -15.33
CA SER A 3 15.09 11.54 -15.34
C SER A 3 14.16 11.07 -16.47
N ILE A 4 13.06 11.79 -16.71
CA ILE A 4 12.11 11.43 -17.76
C ILE A 4 12.69 11.53 -19.19
N LEU A 5 13.54 12.51 -19.49
CA LEU A 5 14.15 12.63 -20.82
C LEU A 5 15.09 11.45 -21.09
N ASN A 6 15.83 11.00 -20.08
CA ASN A 6 16.67 9.81 -20.18
C ASN A 6 15.81 8.56 -20.48
N VAL A 7 14.69 8.38 -19.78
CA VAL A 7 13.78 7.24 -20.04
C VAL A 7 13.18 7.29 -21.43
N ILE A 8 12.71 8.46 -21.90
CA ILE A 8 12.16 8.64 -23.25
C ILE A 8 13.18 8.22 -24.32
N GLU A 9 14.44 8.63 -24.16
CA GLU A 9 15.52 8.26 -25.08
C GLU A 9 15.81 6.76 -25.05
N LYS A 10 15.97 6.18 -23.85
CA LYS A 10 16.29 4.74 -23.66
C LYS A 10 15.19 3.81 -24.19
N LEU A 11 13.93 4.15 -23.95
CA LEU A 11 12.79 3.38 -24.45
C LEU A 11 12.38 3.77 -25.88
N LYS A 12 13.11 4.73 -26.52
CA LYS A 12 12.84 5.22 -27.89
C LYS A 12 11.40 5.64 -28.10
N LEU A 13 10.82 6.33 -27.11
CA LEU A 13 9.43 6.76 -27.14
C LEU A 13 9.27 8.00 -28.04
N ASN A 14 8.29 7.97 -28.94
CA ASN A 14 7.91 9.14 -29.72
C ASN A 14 6.80 9.89 -28.99
N VAL A 15 7.16 10.91 -28.20
CA VAL A 15 6.30 11.61 -27.25
C VAL A 15 5.90 12.98 -27.78
N LEU A 16 4.61 13.29 -27.75
CA LEU A 16 4.04 14.62 -28.07
C LEU A 16 3.92 15.51 -26.83
N ASN A 17 3.59 14.92 -25.66
CA ASN A 17 3.37 15.66 -24.43
C ASN A 17 3.82 14.86 -23.21
N VAL A 18 4.34 15.56 -22.20
CA VAL A 18 4.75 15.03 -20.89
C VAL A 18 4.05 15.83 -19.81
N GLU A 19 3.31 15.15 -18.96
CA GLU A 19 2.60 15.72 -17.81
C GLU A 19 3.10 15.06 -16.51
N ASP A 20 3.51 15.85 -15.51
CA ASP A 20 3.81 15.33 -14.19
C ASP A 20 2.52 14.83 -13.51
N VAL A 21 2.58 13.69 -12.84
CA VAL A 21 1.50 13.21 -11.96
C VAL A 21 1.84 13.66 -10.54
N PRO A 22 1.08 14.62 -9.97
CA PRO A 22 1.36 15.14 -8.63
C PRO A 22 1.13 14.08 -7.55
N GLU A 23 1.63 14.35 -6.33
CA GLU A 23 1.42 13.52 -5.14
C GLU A 23 2.04 12.11 -5.16
N SER A 24 3.06 11.91 -5.99
CA SER A 24 3.87 10.69 -5.95
C SER A 24 4.99 10.84 -4.92
N PHE A 25 4.99 10.01 -3.86
CA PHE A 25 5.92 10.16 -2.74
C PHE A 25 7.16 9.25 -2.82
N SER A 26 7.12 8.21 -3.60
CA SER A 26 8.18 7.17 -3.66
C SER A 26 8.76 6.95 -5.04
N SER A 27 8.23 7.65 -6.04
CA SER A 27 8.62 7.56 -7.45
C SER A 27 8.28 8.85 -8.16
N ASP A 28 8.99 9.18 -9.24
CA ASP A 28 8.51 10.16 -10.21
C ASP A 28 7.55 9.45 -11.16
N VAL A 29 6.36 10.01 -11.36
CA VAL A 29 5.35 9.48 -12.27
C VAL A 29 5.00 10.52 -13.32
N TYR A 30 5.04 10.11 -14.58
CA TYR A 30 4.72 10.96 -15.72
C TYR A 30 3.65 10.30 -16.57
N LYS A 31 2.70 11.10 -17.03
CA LYS A 31 1.73 10.73 -18.06
C LYS A 31 2.24 11.23 -19.39
N LEU A 32 2.42 10.34 -20.35
CA LEU A 32 2.88 10.66 -21.69
C LEU A 32 1.73 10.51 -22.70
N THR A 33 1.71 11.42 -23.67
CA THR A 33 0.92 11.25 -24.89
C THR A 33 1.89 10.92 -26.03
N LEU A 34 1.77 9.72 -26.58
CA LEU A 34 2.61 9.26 -27.68
C LEU A 34 2.15 9.85 -29.02
N ALA A 35 3.01 9.81 -30.06
CA ALA A 35 2.71 10.35 -31.39
C ALA A 35 1.50 9.70 -32.07
N ASN A 36 1.15 8.47 -31.70
CA ASN A 36 -0.07 7.78 -32.16
C ASN A 36 -1.34 8.19 -31.38
N GLY A 37 -1.22 9.13 -30.42
CA GLY A 37 -2.31 9.57 -29.54
C GLY A 37 -2.57 8.68 -28.31
N GLU A 38 -1.84 7.58 -28.18
CA GLU A 38 -1.96 6.70 -27.00
C GLU A 38 -1.43 7.39 -25.74
N LYS A 39 -2.12 7.18 -24.61
CA LYS A 39 -1.69 7.64 -23.28
C LYS A 39 -1.06 6.48 -22.54
N VAL A 40 0.13 6.73 -21.98
CA VAL A 40 0.88 5.78 -21.18
C VAL A 40 1.43 6.47 -19.94
N TYR A 41 1.86 5.70 -18.96
CA TYR A 41 2.49 6.21 -17.74
C TYR A 41 3.93 5.70 -17.66
N VAL A 42 4.84 6.59 -17.30
CA VAL A 42 6.22 6.21 -16.92
C VAL A 42 6.33 6.39 -15.41
N LYS A 43 6.75 5.33 -14.73
CA LYS A 43 7.04 5.35 -13.30
C LYS A 43 8.52 5.07 -13.08
N ILE A 44 9.21 5.98 -12.36
CA ILE A 44 10.64 5.94 -12.04
C ILE A 44 10.77 5.88 -10.52
N PRO A 45 10.87 4.70 -9.91
CA PRO A 45 11.00 4.56 -8.46
C PRO A 45 12.33 5.12 -7.96
N PHE A 46 12.34 5.72 -6.76
CA PHE A 46 13.57 6.21 -6.12
C PHE A 46 14.46 5.09 -5.57
N ASN A 47 13.95 3.86 -5.57
CA ASN A 47 14.66 2.68 -5.12
C ASN A 47 14.49 1.53 -6.11
N LYS A 48 15.59 0.92 -6.51
CA LYS A 48 15.64 -0.15 -7.52
C LYS A 48 14.84 -1.39 -7.12
N ASP A 49 14.87 -1.79 -5.85
CA ASP A 49 14.06 -2.92 -5.38
C ASP A 49 12.56 -2.68 -5.54
N LYS A 50 12.10 -1.41 -5.46
CA LYS A 50 10.70 -1.07 -5.72
C LYS A 50 10.32 -1.21 -7.19
N LEU A 51 11.25 -0.91 -8.11
CA LEU A 51 11.06 -1.13 -9.55
C LEU A 51 10.76 -2.61 -9.84
N TYR A 52 11.62 -3.51 -9.35
CA TYR A 52 11.44 -4.94 -9.54
C TYR A 52 10.21 -5.48 -8.84
N ARG A 53 9.93 -4.98 -7.64
CA ARG A 53 8.75 -5.38 -6.87
C ARG A 53 7.46 -5.05 -7.63
N GLU A 54 7.31 -3.82 -8.08
CA GLU A 54 6.11 -3.40 -8.80
C GLU A 54 5.97 -4.15 -10.13
N PHE A 55 7.06 -4.30 -10.88
CA PHE A 55 7.08 -5.10 -12.10
C PHE A 55 6.59 -6.53 -11.85
N GLN A 56 7.18 -7.24 -10.89
CA GLN A 56 6.83 -8.62 -10.59
C GLN A 56 5.39 -8.76 -10.06
N MET A 57 4.92 -7.80 -9.26
CA MET A 57 3.54 -7.81 -8.77
C MET A 57 2.53 -7.61 -9.89
N ILE A 58 2.75 -6.64 -10.79
CA ILE A 58 1.87 -6.43 -11.96
C ILE A 58 1.84 -7.67 -12.83
N GLU A 59 3.01 -8.26 -13.17
CA GLU A 59 3.09 -9.47 -13.98
C GLU A 59 2.40 -10.68 -13.33
N THR A 60 2.48 -10.80 -12.01
CA THR A 60 1.78 -11.87 -11.26
C THR A 60 0.26 -11.67 -11.25
N LEU A 61 -0.20 -10.42 -11.20
CA LEU A 61 -1.60 -10.08 -10.99
C LEU A 61 -2.39 -9.81 -12.28
N LYS A 62 -1.74 -9.66 -13.44
CA LYS A 62 -2.36 -9.22 -14.70
C LYS A 62 -3.54 -10.07 -15.18
N ASP A 63 -3.58 -11.34 -14.81
CA ASP A 63 -4.66 -12.26 -15.16
C ASP A 63 -5.60 -12.56 -13.97
N VAL A 64 -5.39 -11.90 -12.82
CA VAL A 64 -6.13 -12.11 -11.57
C VAL A 64 -7.06 -10.94 -11.29
N ILE A 65 -6.53 -9.72 -11.32
CA ILE A 65 -7.26 -8.48 -11.04
C ILE A 65 -6.93 -7.43 -12.10
N PRO A 66 -7.76 -6.39 -12.29
CA PRO A 66 -7.46 -5.34 -13.24
C PRO A 66 -6.25 -4.51 -12.77
N VAL A 67 -5.12 -4.65 -13.45
CA VAL A 67 -3.88 -3.91 -13.22
C VAL A 67 -3.39 -3.27 -14.52
N PRO A 68 -2.51 -2.24 -14.51
CA PRO A 68 -1.88 -1.72 -15.72
C PRO A 68 -1.11 -2.84 -16.43
N LYS A 69 -1.04 -2.79 -17.75
CA LYS A 69 -0.10 -3.66 -18.49
C LYS A 69 1.29 -3.03 -18.44
N VAL A 70 2.32 -3.84 -18.18
CA VAL A 70 3.70 -3.42 -18.41
C VAL A 70 3.95 -3.46 -19.92
N LEU A 71 4.15 -2.30 -20.51
CA LEU A 71 4.43 -2.15 -21.94
C LEU A 71 5.92 -2.27 -22.22
N ASP A 72 6.76 -1.77 -21.29
CA ASP A 72 8.20 -1.90 -21.34
C ASP A 72 8.80 -1.78 -19.94
N PHE A 73 9.99 -2.33 -19.76
CA PHE A 73 10.77 -2.33 -18.52
C PHE A 73 12.22 -1.96 -18.84
N TRP A 74 12.71 -0.93 -18.18
CA TRP A 74 14.11 -0.55 -18.27
C TRP A 74 14.77 -0.62 -16.88
N ASP A 75 15.84 -1.39 -16.78
CA ASP A 75 16.56 -1.63 -15.53
C ASP A 75 17.34 -0.40 -15.01
N GLY A 76 17.48 0.63 -15.83
CA GLY A 76 18.18 1.85 -15.45
C GLY A 76 19.65 1.88 -15.84
N ASP A 77 20.31 2.93 -15.40
CA ASP A 77 21.76 3.16 -15.58
C ASP A 77 22.34 3.90 -14.36
N GLU A 78 23.50 4.52 -14.49
CA GLU A 78 24.15 5.29 -13.42
C GLU A 78 23.35 6.57 -13.02
N ILE A 79 22.47 7.04 -13.89
CA ILE A 79 21.71 8.30 -13.71
C ILE A 79 20.32 8.02 -13.16
N THR A 80 19.68 6.93 -13.61
CA THR A 80 18.27 6.62 -13.34
C THR A 80 18.15 5.20 -12.78
N THR A 81 17.39 5.04 -11.71
CA THR A 81 17.16 3.72 -11.06
C THR A 81 16.48 2.70 -11.97
N GLY A 82 15.89 3.15 -13.09
CA GLY A 82 15.10 2.37 -14.03
C GLY A 82 13.69 2.89 -14.15
N ALA A 83 12.89 2.33 -15.04
CA ALA A 83 11.52 2.76 -15.27
C ALA A 83 10.60 1.63 -15.72
N LEU A 84 9.31 1.77 -15.38
CA LEU A 84 8.21 1.02 -15.95
C LEU A 84 7.46 1.91 -16.94
N LEU A 85 7.20 1.40 -18.14
CA LEU A 85 6.23 1.96 -19.06
C LEU A 85 4.92 1.17 -18.90
N LEU A 86 3.88 1.85 -18.45
CA LEU A 86 2.60 1.24 -18.09
C LEU A 86 1.48 1.73 -19.01
N SER A 87 0.54 0.85 -19.35
CA SER A 87 -0.67 1.24 -20.06
C SER A 87 -1.52 2.17 -19.21
N ALA A 88 -2.19 3.14 -19.83
CA ALA A 88 -3.25 3.88 -19.15
C ALA A 88 -4.47 2.97 -18.93
N ILE A 89 -5.04 3.03 -17.71
CA ILE A 89 -6.35 2.44 -17.41
C ILE A 89 -7.39 3.54 -17.48
N GLN A 90 -8.51 3.26 -18.10
CA GLN A 90 -9.62 4.19 -18.15
C GLN A 90 -10.32 4.25 -16.79
N GLY A 91 -10.37 5.42 -16.17
CA GLY A 91 -10.99 5.65 -14.88
C GLY A 91 -10.32 6.78 -14.11
N ILE A 92 -10.86 7.08 -12.96
CA ILE A 92 -10.33 8.05 -12.00
C ILE A 92 -10.15 7.38 -10.64
N PRO A 93 -9.27 7.88 -9.76
CA PRO A 93 -9.16 7.40 -8.39
C PRO A 93 -10.52 7.45 -7.66
N CYS A 94 -10.84 6.40 -6.93
CA CYS A 94 -12.10 6.23 -6.19
C CYS A 94 -12.08 7.05 -4.89
N THR A 95 -11.96 8.38 -4.99
CA THR A 95 -11.81 9.27 -3.82
C THR A 95 -13.14 9.77 -3.26
N GLU A 96 -14.25 9.62 -4.00
CA GLU A 96 -15.56 10.15 -3.66
C GLU A 96 -16.64 9.08 -3.81
N ASP A 97 -17.73 9.22 -3.05
CA ASP A 97 -19.00 8.49 -3.19
C ASP A 97 -18.92 6.96 -3.41
N ILE A 98 -18.14 6.28 -2.58
CA ILE A 98 -18.15 4.82 -2.58
C ILE A 98 -19.50 4.35 -2.07
N ASP A 99 -20.34 3.83 -2.97
CA ASP A 99 -21.61 3.20 -2.64
C ASP A 99 -21.43 1.71 -2.25
N GLU A 100 -22.52 1.08 -1.85
CA GLU A 100 -22.52 -0.34 -1.44
C GLU A 100 -22.10 -1.28 -2.57
N LYS A 101 -22.51 -1.00 -3.82
CA LYS A 101 -22.18 -1.81 -4.99
C LYS A 101 -20.69 -1.75 -5.35
N LEU A 102 -20.14 -0.54 -5.31
CA LEU A 102 -18.71 -0.35 -5.57
C LEU A 102 -17.87 -0.95 -4.44
N SER A 103 -18.30 -0.78 -3.20
CA SER A 103 -17.66 -1.38 -2.04
C SER A 103 -17.62 -2.91 -2.09
N PHE A 104 -18.71 -3.54 -2.55
CA PHE A 104 -18.74 -4.98 -2.80
C PHE A 104 -17.68 -5.39 -3.83
N GLN A 105 -17.58 -4.69 -4.96
CA GLN A 105 -16.57 -4.98 -5.98
C GLN A 105 -15.14 -4.83 -5.45
N ILE A 106 -14.89 -3.77 -4.66
CA ILE A 106 -13.58 -3.55 -4.03
C ILE A 106 -13.24 -4.74 -3.11
N GLY A 107 -14.20 -5.23 -2.33
CA GLY A 107 -14.04 -6.43 -1.50
C GLY A 107 -13.68 -7.66 -2.30
N VAL A 108 -14.37 -7.90 -3.44
CA VAL A 108 -14.06 -9.01 -4.35
C VAL A 108 -12.62 -8.95 -4.85
N PHE A 109 -12.19 -7.81 -5.40
CA PHE A 109 -10.83 -7.68 -5.95
C PHE A 109 -9.74 -7.76 -4.87
N HIS A 110 -10.02 -7.25 -3.67
CA HIS A 110 -9.09 -7.39 -2.55
C HIS A 110 -8.94 -8.86 -2.12
N ALA A 111 -10.03 -9.61 -2.09
CA ALA A 111 -9.98 -11.04 -1.82
C ALA A 111 -9.23 -11.83 -2.90
N MET A 112 -9.44 -11.49 -4.19
CA MET A 112 -8.70 -12.10 -5.31
C MET A 112 -7.20 -11.84 -5.20
N LEU A 113 -6.80 -10.63 -4.80
CA LEU A 113 -5.39 -10.30 -4.51
C LEU A 113 -4.83 -11.22 -3.42
N HIS A 114 -5.55 -11.37 -2.30
CA HIS A 114 -5.14 -12.19 -1.17
C HIS A 114 -5.18 -13.71 -1.42
N GLU A 115 -5.87 -14.19 -2.47
CA GLU A 115 -5.81 -15.59 -2.88
C GLU A 115 -4.48 -15.95 -3.54
N VAL A 116 -3.75 -14.98 -4.06
CA VAL A 116 -2.45 -15.23 -4.68
C VAL A 116 -1.40 -15.46 -3.60
N LYS A 117 -0.96 -16.70 -3.49
CA LYS A 117 0.08 -17.11 -2.53
C LYS A 117 1.45 -16.65 -2.97
N THR A 118 2.29 -16.30 -2.00
CA THR A 118 3.69 -15.94 -2.21
C THR A 118 4.60 -17.05 -1.68
N PRO A 119 5.88 -17.09 -2.08
CA PRO A 119 6.86 -18.05 -1.55
C PRO A 119 7.02 -17.99 -0.03
N GLY A 120 6.59 -16.89 0.58
CA GLY A 120 6.64 -16.65 2.02
C GLY A 120 6.41 -15.18 2.33
N TYR A 121 6.64 -14.79 3.56
CA TYR A 121 6.65 -13.39 3.99
C TYR A 121 7.90 -12.70 3.47
N GLY A 122 7.73 -11.74 2.57
CA GLY A 122 8.88 -11.14 1.89
C GLY A 122 8.49 -10.27 0.70
N TYR A 123 9.44 -9.94 -0.14
CA TYR A 123 9.21 -9.12 -1.32
C TYR A 123 10.21 -9.40 -2.44
N HIS A 124 9.82 -9.02 -3.65
CA HIS A 124 10.69 -9.09 -4.81
C HIS A 124 11.80 -8.02 -4.75
N VAL A 125 12.99 -8.44 -5.08
CA VAL A 125 14.20 -7.63 -5.28
C VAL A 125 14.82 -8.00 -6.62
N THR A 126 15.90 -7.35 -7.00
CA THR A 126 16.62 -7.61 -8.26
C THR A 126 16.94 -9.11 -8.47
N ASP A 127 17.35 -9.80 -7.41
CA ASP A 127 17.80 -11.18 -7.47
C ASP A 127 16.71 -12.23 -7.14
N GLY A 128 15.43 -11.84 -7.20
CA GLY A 128 14.30 -12.73 -6.96
C GLY A 128 13.45 -12.38 -5.75
N PHE A 129 12.89 -13.38 -5.07
CA PHE A 129 12.03 -13.17 -3.90
C PHE A 129 12.84 -13.33 -2.61
N LYS A 130 12.91 -12.24 -1.83
CA LYS A 130 13.62 -12.21 -0.53
C LYS A 130 12.66 -12.55 0.60
N ILE A 131 12.89 -13.68 1.26
CA ILE A 131 12.18 -14.05 2.49
C ILE A 131 12.69 -13.20 3.65
N LEU A 132 11.77 -12.71 4.48
CA LEU A 132 12.03 -11.89 5.65
C LEU A 132 11.87 -12.69 6.95
N ASP A 133 12.66 -12.32 7.94
CA ASP A 133 12.52 -12.74 9.35
C ASP A 133 12.23 -14.24 9.51
N GLN A 134 13.02 -15.09 8.85
CA GLN A 134 12.91 -16.56 8.89
C GLN A 134 11.53 -17.08 8.45
N ASN A 135 10.87 -16.36 7.53
CA ASN A 135 9.52 -16.65 7.08
C ASN A 135 8.48 -16.61 8.22
N ASN A 136 8.66 -15.75 9.17
CA ASN A 136 7.79 -15.61 10.32
C ASN A 136 7.20 -14.19 10.41
N TRP A 137 5.88 -14.08 10.19
CA TRP A 137 5.19 -12.80 10.17
C TRP A 137 5.25 -12.07 11.51
N ARG A 138 5.10 -12.79 12.61
CA ARG A 138 5.18 -12.18 13.95
C ARG A 138 6.57 -11.63 14.25
N LEU A 139 7.63 -12.35 13.86
CA LEU A 139 9.00 -11.81 13.97
C LEU A 139 9.18 -10.57 13.12
N HIS A 140 8.60 -10.56 11.91
CA HIS A 140 8.63 -9.38 11.03
C HIS A 140 7.95 -8.17 11.67
N ILE A 141 6.72 -8.33 12.16
CA ILE A 141 5.96 -7.26 12.84
C ILE A 141 6.73 -6.75 14.06
N LYS A 142 7.18 -7.64 14.93
CA LYS A 142 7.96 -7.27 16.11
C LYS A 142 9.27 -6.57 15.75
N GLY A 143 10.02 -7.11 14.81
CA GLY A 143 11.29 -6.55 14.37
C GLY A 143 11.16 -5.14 13.77
N ASN A 144 10.09 -4.87 13.03
CA ASN A 144 9.79 -3.52 12.54
C ASN A 144 9.41 -2.58 13.67
N PHE A 145 8.55 -3.01 14.60
CA PHE A 145 8.17 -2.19 15.76
C PHE A 145 9.41 -1.78 16.59
N GLU A 146 10.32 -2.73 16.86
CA GLU A 146 11.58 -2.43 17.55
C GLU A 146 12.43 -1.36 16.81
N LYS A 147 12.53 -1.44 15.48
CA LYS A 147 13.26 -0.45 14.66
C LYS A 147 12.59 0.93 14.68
N TRP A 148 11.28 1.00 14.89
CA TRP A 148 10.53 2.26 14.89
C TRP A 148 10.54 2.97 16.23
N LYS A 149 10.90 2.31 17.33
CA LYS A 149 10.90 2.88 18.68
C LYS A 149 11.68 4.19 18.76
N GLU A 150 12.97 4.18 18.41
CA GLU A 150 13.79 5.39 18.49
C GLU A 150 13.29 6.54 17.60
N PRO A 151 12.98 6.32 16.29
CA PRO A 151 12.38 7.37 15.48
C PRO A 151 11.08 7.94 16.05
N CYS A 152 10.20 7.11 16.61
CA CYS A 152 8.94 7.54 17.20
C CYS A 152 9.15 8.32 18.49
N LYS A 153 10.12 7.92 19.33
CA LYS A 153 10.48 8.62 20.57
C LYS A 153 10.89 10.07 20.36
N GLU A 154 11.51 10.36 19.22
CA GLU A 154 11.94 11.74 18.88
C GLU A 154 10.75 12.64 18.45
N ILE A 155 9.63 12.07 18.05
CA ILE A 155 8.49 12.79 17.45
C ILE A 155 7.27 12.83 18.38
N LEU A 156 6.99 11.72 19.07
CA LEU A 156 5.82 11.61 19.93
C LEU A 156 6.06 12.29 21.28
N ASP A 157 4.97 12.76 21.88
CA ASP A 157 4.97 13.15 23.28
C ASP A 157 5.45 11.97 24.15
N PRO A 158 6.30 12.19 25.18
CA PRO A 158 6.86 11.11 26.00
C PRO A 158 5.81 10.20 26.65
N GLU A 159 4.70 10.75 27.15
CA GLU A 159 3.62 9.94 27.76
C GLU A 159 2.93 9.07 26.72
N LEU A 160 2.59 9.63 25.55
CA LEU A 160 1.99 8.88 24.45
C LEU A 160 2.95 7.78 23.97
N TYR A 161 4.25 8.08 23.84
CA TYR A 161 5.25 7.10 23.43
C TYR A 161 5.27 5.89 24.38
N GLU A 162 5.41 6.12 25.69
CA GLU A 162 5.44 5.03 26.70
C GLU A 162 4.16 4.21 26.66
N ARG A 163 3.00 4.85 26.52
CA ARG A 163 1.71 4.14 26.39
C ARG A 163 1.66 3.29 25.12
N CYS A 164 2.23 3.75 24.00
CA CYS A 164 2.32 2.97 22.78
C CYS A 164 3.20 1.70 22.97
N ILE A 165 4.31 1.82 23.70
CA ILE A 165 5.17 0.66 23.99
C ILE A 165 4.42 -0.37 24.84
N LEU A 166 3.80 0.06 25.93
CA LEU A 166 3.01 -0.82 26.81
C LEU A 166 1.83 -1.47 26.05
N HIS A 167 1.15 -0.70 25.20
CA HIS A 167 0.04 -1.21 24.40
C HIS A 167 0.51 -2.33 23.45
N PHE A 168 1.62 -2.11 22.70
CA PHE A 168 2.16 -3.14 21.82
C PHE A 168 2.47 -4.42 22.60
N ASP A 169 3.19 -4.32 23.71
CA ASP A 169 3.59 -5.48 24.52
C ASP A 169 2.37 -6.23 25.09
N GLY A 170 1.31 -5.49 25.47
CA GLY A 170 0.08 -6.07 26.00
C GLY A 170 -0.76 -6.82 24.98
N VAL A 171 -0.87 -6.30 23.73
CA VAL A 171 -1.79 -6.86 22.74
C VAL A 171 -1.13 -7.82 21.74
N PHE A 172 0.16 -7.66 21.47
CA PHE A 172 0.87 -8.43 20.45
C PHE A 172 0.85 -9.94 20.68
N SER A 173 1.01 -10.36 21.93
CA SER A 173 1.02 -11.80 22.30
C SER A 173 -0.35 -12.46 22.16
N ALA A 174 -1.43 -11.69 22.24
CA ALA A 174 -2.81 -12.17 22.14
C ALA A 174 -3.34 -12.24 20.69
N LEU A 175 -2.59 -11.78 19.71
CA LEU A 175 -2.99 -11.86 18.30
C LEU A 175 -3.16 -13.33 17.87
N PRO A 176 -4.15 -13.63 17.01
CA PRO A 176 -4.29 -14.96 16.41
C PRO A 176 -3.09 -15.27 15.50
N GLU A 177 -2.91 -16.54 15.16
CA GLU A 177 -1.91 -16.93 14.17
C GLU A 177 -2.22 -16.27 12.81
N PRO A 178 -1.17 -15.81 12.08
CA PRO A 178 -1.33 -15.20 10.76
C PRO A 178 -2.03 -16.13 9.76
N ASP A 179 -2.83 -15.54 8.86
CA ASP A 179 -3.62 -16.26 7.84
C ASP A 179 -2.76 -16.92 6.73
N GLY A 180 -1.46 -16.93 6.87
CA GLY A 180 -0.51 -17.40 5.87
C GLY A 180 -0.04 -16.30 4.92
N SER A 181 1.00 -16.61 4.12
CA SER A 181 1.56 -15.62 3.20
C SER A 181 0.75 -15.52 1.91
N CYS A 182 0.30 -14.32 1.60
CA CYS A 182 -0.37 -13.96 0.34
C CYS A 182 0.16 -12.61 -0.14
N ILE A 183 -0.21 -12.22 -1.37
CA ILE A 183 0.09 -10.85 -1.81
C ILE A 183 -0.75 -9.89 -0.97
N VAL A 184 -0.08 -8.93 -0.30
CA VAL A 184 -0.70 -7.76 0.31
C VAL A 184 -0.23 -6.50 -0.41
N HIS A 185 -1.14 -5.56 -0.63
CA HIS A 185 -0.85 -4.32 -1.34
C HIS A 185 -0.05 -3.33 -0.50
N MET A 186 -0.30 -3.32 0.79
CA MET A 186 0.26 -2.39 1.79
C MET A 186 -0.24 -0.94 1.69
N ASP A 187 -0.86 -0.56 0.58
CA ASP A 187 -1.48 0.76 0.38
C ASP A 187 -2.81 0.64 -0.40
N PHE A 188 -3.64 -0.33 -0.03
CA PHE A 188 -4.94 -0.58 -0.67
C PHE A 188 -5.97 0.46 -0.21
N ARG A 189 -5.94 1.63 -0.82
CA ARG A 189 -6.76 2.82 -0.48
C ARG A 189 -7.46 3.38 -1.71
N PRO A 190 -8.51 4.22 -1.53
CA PRO A 190 -9.31 4.76 -2.64
C PRO A 190 -8.47 5.41 -3.75
N GLY A 191 -7.41 6.13 -3.40
CA GLY A 191 -6.52 6.77 -4.39
C GLY A 191 -5.81 5.79 -5.34
N ASN A 192 -5.68 4.51 -4.95
CA ASN A 192 -5.03 3.47 -5.73
C ASN A 192 -6.04 2.52 -6.42
N ILE A 193 -7.34 2.82 -6.33
CA ILE A 193 -8.41 2.07 -6.97
C ILE A 193 -9.04 2.97 -8.04
N LEU A 194 -8.93 2.59 -9.31
CA LEU A 194 -9.50 3.33 -10.43
C LEU A 194 -10.92 2.84 -10.71
N VAL A 195 -11.81 3.79 -10.95
CA VAL A 195 -13.23 3.52 -11.22
C VAL A 195 -13.70 4.28 -12.47
N ASN A 196 -14.59 3.64 -13.22
CA ASN A 196 -15.31 4.23 -14.32
C ASN A 196 -16.75 3.68 -14.33
N ASP A 197 -17.75 4.54 -14.44
CA ASP A 197 -19.17 4.17 -14.44
C ASP A 197 -19.57 3.24 -13.29
N ASN A 198 -19.11 3.58 -12.07
CA ASN A 198 -19.34 2.82 -10.85
C ASN A 198 -18.84 1.35 -10.89
N LYS A 199 -17.76 1.13 -11.63
CA LYS A 199 -17.05 -0.16 -11.70
C LYS A 199 -15.58 0.04 -11.42
N VAL A 200 -14.99 -0.88 -10.67
CA VAL A 200 -13.53 -0.94 -10.53
C VAL A 200 -12.92 -1.33 -11.87
N THR A 201 -12.07 -0.46 -12.41
CA THR A 201 -11.39 -0.66 -13.69
C THR A 201 -9.91 -0.90 -13.55
N GLY A 202 -9.31 -0.57 -12.38
CA GLY A 202 -7.90 -0.78 -12.14
C GLY A 202 -7.51 -0.67 -10.68
N ILE A 203 -6.46 -1.41 -10.32
CA ILE A 203 -5.73 -1.28 -9.07
C ILE A 203 -4.29 -0.94 -9.44
N ILE A 204 -3.72 0.08 -8.82
CA ILE A 204 -2.41 0.65 -9.18
C ILE A 204 -1.51 0.79 -7.96
N ASP A 205 -0.22 1.04 -8.19
CA ASP A 205 0.79 1.38 -7.19
C ASP A 205 1.19 0.20 -6.28
N PHE A 206 1.75 -0.84 -6.91
CA PHE A 206 2.21 -2.06 -6.24
C PHE A 206 3.65 -1.98 -5.70
N GLU A 207 4.27 -0.82 -5.66
CA GLU A 207 5.68 -0.67 -5.24
C GLU A 207 5.94 -1.08 -3.78
N SER A 208 4.90 -1.08 -2.93
CA SER A 208 4.96 -1.52 -1.54
C SER A 208 4.44 -2.95 -1.34
N ALA A 209 3.80 -3.52 -2.35
CA ALA A 209 3.19 -4.86 -2.28
C ALA A 209 4.21 -5.94 -1.99
N ARG A 210 3.79 -6.95 -1.24
CA ARG A 210 4.67 -8.01 -0.76
C ARG A 210 3.93 -9.28 -0.38
N GLY A 211 4.67 -10.33 -0.05
CA GLY A 211 4.16 -11.46 0.72
C GLY A 211 3.96 -11.05 2.17
N GLY A 212 2.73 -10.99 2.61
CA GLY A 212 2.32 -10.60 3.96
C GLY A 212 1.18 -11.45 4.47
N SER A 213 0.71 -11.18 5.68
CA SER A 213 -0.55 -11.69 6.18
C SER A 213 -1.68 -10.73 5.84
N SER A 214 -2.81 -11.25 5.36
CA SER A 214 -3.90 -10.43 4.81
C SER A 214 -4.47 -9.39 5.77
N GLU A 215 -4.31 -9.60 7.09
CA GLU A 215 -4.85 -8.72 8.13
C GLU A 215 -4.36 -7.28 8.01
N ILE A 216 -3.11 -7.08 7.60
CA ILE A 216 -2.49 -5.75 7.56
C ILE A 216 -3.13 -4.84 6.49
N ASP A 217 -3.63 -5.43 5.41
CA ASP A 217 -4.15 -4.67 4.27
C ASP A 217 -5.52 -4.03 4.53
N PHE A 218 -6.22 -4.45 5.59
CA PHE A 218 -7.51 -3.86 5.95
C PHE A 218 -7.40 -2.50 6.64
N THR A 219 -6.22 -2.08 7.08
CA THR A 219 -6.01 -0.80 7.78
C THR A 219 -6.41 0.40 6.93
N LYS A 220 -6.00 0.44 5.67
CA LYS A 220 -6.33 1.54 4.76
C LYS A 220 -7.83 1.56 4.39
N ILE A 221 -8.42 0.39 4.22
CA ILE A 221 -9.86 0.23 3.99
C ILE A 221 -10.65 0.70 5.20
N ASN A 222 -10.25 0.31 6.41
CA ASN A 222 -10.90 0.76 7.64
C ASN A 222 -10.86 2.27 7.77
N ARG A 223 -9.71 2.88 7.53
CA ARG A 223 -9.52 4.32 7.68
C ARG A 223 -10.23 5.13 6.60
N TYR A 224 -10.05 4.77 5.33
CA TYR A 224 -10.41 5.63 4.19
C TYR A 224 -11.71 5.22 3.48
N ILE A 225 -12.29 4.07 3.78
CA ILE A 225 -13.58 3.64 3.23
C ILE A 225 -14.60 3.51 4.35
N TRP A 226 -14.40 2.59 5.29
CA TRP A 226 -15.40 2.32 6.34
C TRP A 226 -15.51 3.46 7.35
N GLY A 227 -14.39 4.12 7.68
CA GLY A 227 -14.38 5.29 8.56
C GLY A 227 -15.06 6.52 7.96
N VAL A 228 -15.05 6.64 6.62
CA VAL A 228 -15.72 7.73 5.89
C VAL A 228 -17.20 7.41 5.67
N ASN A 229 -17.52 6.19 5.20
CA ASN A 229 -18.90 5.72 5.00
C ASN A 229 -19.10 4.33 5.62
N PRO A 230 -19.54 4.22 6.87
CA PRO A 230 -19.73 2.93 7.56
C PRO A 230 -20.70 1.96 6.87
N ARG A 231 -21.61 2.44 6.02
CA ARG A 231 -22.55 1.59 5.25
C ARG A 231 -21.84 0.69 4.24
N THR A 232 -20.63 1.06 3.83
CA THR A 232 -19.84 0.30 2.86
C THR A 232 -19.19 -0.95 3.47
N LYS A 233 -19.10 -1.05 4.81
CA LYS A 233 -18.39 -2.13 5.50
C LYS A 233 -19.00 -3.51 5.22
N LEU A 234 -20.31 -3.66 5.41
CA LEU A 234 -20.97 -4.96 5.18
C LEU A 234 -20.90 -5.40 3.70
N PRO A 235 -21.27 -4.55 2.73
CA PRO A 235 -21.11 -4.91 1.31
C PRO A 235 -19.69 -5.32 0.92
N TYR A 236 -18.69 -4.62 1.44
CA TYR A 236 -17.29 -4.99 1.22
C TYR A 236 -16.97 -6.39 1.77
N ILE A 237 -17.35 -6.66 3.01
CA ILE A 237 -17.15 -7.97 3.65
C ILE A 237 -17.87 -9.07 2.87
N ASP A 238 -19.08 -8.82 2.42
CA ASP A 238 -19.85 -9.76 1.60
C ASP A 238 -19.14 -10.04 0.28
N GLY A 239 -18.66 -9.00 -0.41
CA GLY A 239 -17.86 -9.15 -1.63
C GLY A 239 -16.59 -9.96 -1.39
N TYR A 240 -15.83 -9.65 -0.36
CA TYR A 240 -14.62 -10.36 0.00
C TYR A 240 -14.89 -11.86 0.27
N ARG A 241 -15.95 -12.15 1.01
CA ARG A 241 -16.36 -13.52 1.36
C ARG A 241 -16.83 -14.37 0.18
N THR A 242 -17.14 -13.76 -0.95
CA THR A 242 -17.46 -14.54 -2.17
C THR A 242 -16.24 -15.30 -2.71
N ILE A 243 -15.03 -14.88 -2.35
CA ILE A 243 -13.78 -15.43 -2.86
C ILE A 243 -13.06 -16.23 -1.77
N ARG A 244 -12.94 -15.68 -0.54
CA ARG A 244 -12.23 -16.33 0.56
C ARG A 244 -12.82 -15.96 1.92
N PRO A 245 -12.56 -16.79 2.97
CA PRO A 245 -12.96 -16.44 4.33
C PRO A 245 -12.32 -15.12 4.79
N MET A 246 -13.09 -14.33 5.54
CA MET A 246 -12.60 -13.11 6.18
C MET A 246 -11.94 -13.45 7.51
N VAL A 247 -10.79 -12.87 7.77
CA VAL A 247 -10.16 -12.89 9.10
C VAL A 247 -11.06 -12.21 10.14
N ASN A 248 -10.87 -12.52 11.41
CA ASN A 248 -11.62 -11.85 12.48
C ASN A 248 -11.12 -10.40 12.65
N LEU A 249 -11.74 -9.49 11.90
CA LEU A 249 -11.36 -8.07 11.89
C LEU A 249 -11.49 -7.40 13.26
N GLU A 250 -12.46 -7.80 14.07
CA GLU A 250 -12.65 -7.23 15.41
C GLU A 250 -11.45 -7.49 16.32
N THR A 251 -10.80 -8.64 16.12
CA THR A 251 -9.62 -9.03 16.89
C THR A 251 -8.33 -8.41 16.33
N VAL A 252 -8.15 -8.39 14.99
CA VAL A 252 -6.84 -8.05 14.41
C VAL A 252 -6.72 -6.57 14.04
N LEU A 253 -7.80 -5.94 13.59
CA LEU A 253 -7.76 -4.60 13.02
C LEU A 253 -7.33 -3.52 14.04
N PRO A 254 -7.77 -3.53 15.32
CA PRO A 254 -7.30 -2.55 16.29
C PRO A 254 -5.77 -2.55 16.46
N PHE A 255 -5.15 -3.73 16.42
CA PHE A 255 -3.70 -3.84 16.49
C PHE A 255 -3.03 -3.32 15.21
N TYR A 256 -3.52 -3.70 14.02
CA TYR A 256 -2.89 -3.27 12.78
C TYR A 256 -3.13 -1.78 12.49
N ASP A 257 -4.25 -1.19 12.90
CA ASP A 257 -4.47 0.26 12.84
C ASP A 257 -3.46 1.02 13.71
N PHE A 258 -3.22 0.54 14.93
CA PHE A 258 -2.18 1.06 15.82
C PHE A 258 -0.78 0.91 15.19
N TYR A 259 -0.46 -0.29 14.70
CA TYR A 259 0.83 -0.60 14.09
C TYR A 259 1.11 0.25 12.84
N ASP A 260 0.12 0.42 11.97
CA ASP A 260 0.20 1.30 10.79
C ASP A 260 0.42 2.75 11.19
N ALA A 261 -0.33 3.24 12.19
CA ALA A 261 -0.17 4.61 12.68
C ALA A 261 1.20 4.85 13.31
N PHE A 262 1.75 3.89 14.05
CA PHE A 262 3.10 3.98 14.62
C PHE A 262 4.16 4.00 13.51
N SER A 263 4.01 3.19 12.47
CA SER A 263 4.89 3.20 11.29
C SER A 263 4.83 4.53 10.52
N ALA A 264 3.64 5.13 10.45
CA ALA A 264 3.44 6.40 9.76
C ALA A 264 4.18 7.57 10.42
N VAL A 265 4.39 7.56 11.74
CA VAL A 265 5.24 8.54 12.44
C VAL A 265 6.67 8.49 11.91
N VAL A 266 7.23 7.28 11.76
CA VAL A 266 8.57 7.08 11.19
C VAL A 266 8.62 7.54 9.73
N TRP A 267 7.58 7.22 8.96
CA TRP A 267 7.47 7.66 7.57
C TRP A 267 7.50 9.19 7.46
N CYS A 268 6.74 9.90 8.31
CA CYS A 268 6.72 11.36 8.36
C CYS A 268 8.09 11.93 8.75
N LYS A 269 8.75 11.34 9.75
CA LYS A 269 10.10 11.74 10.15
C LYS A 269 11.08 11.67 8.99
N ASN A 270 11.11 10.55 8.28
CA ASN A 270 12.06 10.32 7.18
C ASN A 270 11.79 11.20 5.96
N ARG A 271 10.57 11.68 5.76
CA ARG A 271 10.16 12.51 4.61
C ARG A 271 9.96 13.98 4.91
N GLY A 272 10.22 14.38 6.14
CA GLY A 272 10.06 15.75 6.62
C GLY A 272 8.72 15.97 7.31
N VAL A 273 8.78 16.19 8.62
CA VAL A 273 7.61 16.39 9.49
C VAL A 273 6.76 17.58 9.03
N GLU A 274 7.39 18.69 8.69
CA GLU A 274 6.68 19.92 8.27
C GLU A 274 5.81 19.71 7.03
N LYS A 275 6.33 18.98 6.04
CA LYS A 275 5.60 18.68 4.79
C LYS A 275 4.43 17.71 4.99
N ASN A 276 4.49 16.90 6.04
CA ASN A 276 3.54 15.81 6.30
C ASN A 276 2.77 16.02 7.61
N GLN A 277 2.68 17.26 8.08
CA GLN A 277 2.11 17.57 9.39
C GLN A 277 0.66 17.08 9.57
N SER A 278 -0.19 17.28 8.57
CA SER A 278 -1.60 16.82 8.62
C SER A 278 -1.68 15.29 8.77
N PHE A 279 -0.91 14.56 7.96
CA PHE A 279 -0.86 13.10 8.04
C PHE A 279 -0.25 12.60 9.35
N LEU A 280 0.76 13.28 9.88
CA LEU A 280 1.32 12.98 11.20
C LEU A 280 0.27 13.14 12.31
N GLN A 281 -0.49 14.26 12.32
CA GLN A 281 -1.52 14.51 13.32
C GLN A 281 -2.67 13.49 13.25
N GLU A 282 -3.08 13.06 12.06
CA GLU A 282 -4.04 11.98 11.86
C GLU A 282 -3.57 10.69 12.55
N ASN A 283 -2.30 10.32 12.35
CA ASN A 283 -1.74 9.09 12.93
C ASN A 283 -1.51 9.22 14.44
N ILE A 284 -1.08 10.38 14.95
CA ILE A 284 -1.02 10.65 16.39
C ILE A 284 -2.41 10.48 17.02
N SER A 285 -3.46 11.01 16.39
CA SER A 285 -4.84 10.85 16.88
C SER A 285 -5.28 9.38 16.89
N THR A 286 -4.85 8.60 15.90
CA THR A 286 -5.11 7.15 15.86
C THR A 286 -4.39 6.44 17.01
N LEU A 287 -3.13 6.75 17.28
CA LEU A 287 -2.38 6.21 18.41
C LEU A 287 -3.05 6.55 19.73
N GLN A 288 -3.44 7.81 19.96
CA GLN A 288 -4.13 8.25 21.18
C GLN A 288 -5.42 7.48 21.43
N LYS A 289 -6.22 7.25 20.38
CA LYS A 289 -7.44 6.45 20.46
C LYS A 289 -7.15 4.98 20.81
N SER A 290 -6.13 4.40 20.19
CA SER A 290 -5.76 2.99 20.42
C SER A 290 -5.31 2.75 21.87
N VAL A 291 -4.45 3.62 22.40
CA VAL A 291 -3.94 3.47 23.77
C VAL A 291 -4.87 4.06 24.85
N GLY A 292 -5.85 4.90 24.48
CA GLY A 292 -6.84 5.49 25.40
C GLY A 292 -7.95 4.52 25.81
N ASN A 293 -8.25 3.53 25.02
CA ASN A 293 -9.35 2.58 25.26
C ASN A 293 -9.04 1.54 26.36
N GLU A 294 -7.82 1.49 26.92
CA GLU A 294 -7.46 0.56 27.98
C GLU A 294 -7.95 0.99 29.38
N GLN A 295 -8.28 2.29 29.60
CA GLN A 295 -8.75 2.76 30.90
C GLN A 295 -10.19 2.32 31.27
N THR A 296 -10.90 1.63 30.35
CA THR A 296 -12.29 1.19 30.56
C THR A 296 -12.44 -0.32 30.82
N ARG A 297 -11.35 -1.05 31.02
CA ARG A 297 -11.36 -2.52 31.22
C ARG A 297 -10.96 -2.98 32.64
N TYR A 298 -11.10 -2.09 33.66
CA TYR A 298 -10.96 -2.49 35.08
C TYR A 298 -12.21 -2.23 35.85
#